data_30c96b9dd714530b944e8fbd2ab1bfb4
#
_entry.id   30c96b9dd714530b944e8fbd2ab1bfb4
#
_cell.length_a   1.000
_cell.length_b   1.000
_cell.length_c   1.000
_cell.angle_alpha   90.00
_cell.angle_beta   90.00
_cell.angle_gamma   90.00
#
_symmetry.space_group_name_H-M   'P 1'
#
loop_
_entity.id
_entity.type
_entity.pdbx_description
1 polymer ?
#
loop_
_entity_poly.entity_id
_entity_poly.type
_entity_poly.pdbx_seq_one_letter_code
_entity_poly.pdbx_strand_id
1 'polypeptide(L)'
;MENKFSAKNIGIIVISLISIVVLVVGFITTFKDKDGKGENASKKILKEFTEKMKSKDLQVIYYGSSQCGYCKLQTPIMKQIKSDYKLAYYYIDATKLKSDDQKEILEKLDIEGSTPTIAIVKNNKVVDVNVGFMDGKATVEFFKQNKLLKEDATYKPEENLTNISFNDYKNLVVQDTKNIIVIGQTTCSHCIAVKPVLNRVAANYNITINYLNLTEMTEDEKKELIENLKNIGYENADNLGTPLTLIIQNNKVEGTIEGENPPSYFTRQFKKYGIIS
;
A
#
# COMPACT_ATOMS: atom_id res chain seq x y z
N MET A 1 -67.49 -14.94 34.54
CA MET A 1 -66.29 -14.25 35.08
C MET A 1 -65.79 -13.33 33.97
N GLU A 2 -66.15 -12.08 34.02
CA GLU A 2 -65.68 -11.08 33.01
C GLU A 2 -64.30 -10.56 33.49
N ASN A 3 -63.27 -10.83 32.68
CA ASN A 3 -61.94 -10.28 32.88
C ASN A 3 -61.89 -8.83 32.40
N LYS A 4 -62.12 -7.86 33.32
CA LYS A 4 -61.89 -6.43 33.02
C LYS A 4 -60.39 -6.16 32.95
N PHE A 5 -59.87 -6.09 31.73
CA PHE A 5 -58.52 -5.53 31.48
C PHE A 5 -58.53 -4.05 31.91
N SER A 6 -57.71 -3.70 32.88
CA SER A 6 -57.59 -2.30 33.33
C SER A 6 -56.98 -1.44 32.25
N ALA A 7 -57.53 -0.25 32.01
CA ALA A 7 -57.03 0.74 31.02
C ALA A 7 -55.52 1.07 31.20
N LYS A 8 -55.00 0.92 32.42
CA LYS A 8 -53.56 1.07 32.73
C LYS A 8 -52.69 0.00 32.08
N ASN A 9 -53.17 -1.27 32.01
CA ASN A 9 -52.43 -2.36 31.38
C ASN A 9 -52.42 -2.26 29.85
N ILE A 10 -53.47 -1.71 29.25
CA ILE A 10 -53.54 -1.46 27.80
C ILE A 10 -52.55 -0.39 27.40
N GLY A 11 -52.40 0.70 28.19
CA GLY A 11 -51.41 1.78 27.91
C GLY A 11 -49.97 1.28 27.95
N ILE A 12 -49.60 0.40 28.89
CA ILE A 12 -48.24 -0.17 28.99
C ILE A 12 -47.94 -1.10 27.80
N ILE A 13 -48.90 -1.92 27.37
CA ILE A 13 -48.75 -2.82 26.23
C ILE A 13 -48.57 -2.01 24.91
N VAL A 14 -49.33 -0.94 24.72
CA VAL A 14 -49.24 -0.09 23.54
C VAL A 14 -47.90 0.66 23.50
N ILE A 15 -47.43 1.18 24.63
CA ILE A 15 -46.11 1.86 24.70
C ILE A 15 -44.96 0.88 24.41
N SER A 16 -45.03 -0.35 24.94
CA SER A 16 -43.99 -1.37 24.67
C SER A 16 -43.96 -1.81 23.19
N LEU A 17 -45.12 -1.95 22.56
CA LEU A 17 -45.21 -2.29 21.14
C LEU A 17 -44.67 -1.16 20.23
N ILE A 18 -44.98 0.10 20.57
CA ILE A 18 -44.44 1.25 19.83
C ILE A 18 -42.91 1.34 19.95
N SER A 19 -42.37 1.10 21.16
CA SER A 19 -40.92 1.09 21.39
C SER A 19 -40.21 -0.02 20.61
N ILE A 20 -40.80 -1.21 20.52
CA ILE A 20 -40.25 -2.32 19.71
C ILE A 20 -40.30 -2.00 18.24
N VAL A 21 -41.38 -1.40 17.74
CA VAL A 21 -41.49 -0.99 16.32
C VAL A 21 -40.48 0.07 15.96
N VAL A 22 -40.27 1.08 16.84
CA VAL A 22 -39.25 2.13 16.61
C VAL A 22 -37.84 1.55 16.62
N LEU A 23 -37.52 0.59 17.50
CA LEU A 23 -36.23 -0.09 17.51
C LEU A 23 -36.02 -0.97 16.28
N VAL A 24 -37.04 -1.69 15.83
CA VAL A 24 -36.94 -2.54 14.63
C VAL A 24 -36.82 -1.69 13.37
N VAL A 25 -37.60 -0.61 13.23
CA VAL A 25 -37.50 0.30 12.11
C VAL A 25 -36.16 1.05 12.12
N GLY A 26 -35.68 1.50 13.28
CA GLY A 26 -34.36 2.11 13.43
C GLY A 26 -33.22 1.16 13.09
N PHE A 27 -33.34 -0.13 13.46
CA PHE A 27 -32.36 -1.16 13.09
C PHE A 27 -32.36 -1.46 11.61
N ILE A 28 -33.54 -1.58 10.99
CA ILE A 28 -33.68 -1.82 9.55
C ILE A 28 -33.16 -0.62 8.73
N THR A 29 -33.42 0.62 9.16
CA THR A 29 -32.93 1.81 8.43
C THR A 29 -31.39 1.97 8.57
N THR A 30 -30.81 1.68 9.73
CA THR A 30 -29.35 1.73 9.92
C THR A 30 -28.60 0.64 9.15
N PHE A 31 -29.19 -0.54 8.94
CA PHE A 31 -28.62 -1.57 8.07
C PHE A 31 -28.81 -1.24 6.60
N LYS A 32 -29.95 -0.70 6.19
CA LYS A 32 -30.25 -0.34 4.80
C LYS A 32 -29.35 0.80 4.30
N ASP A 33 -29.01 1.78 5.14
CA ASP A 33 -28.15 2.89 4.76
C ASP A 33 -26.66 2.49 4.63
N LYS A 34 -26.16 1.50 5.37
CA LYS A 34 -24.79 0.99 5.18
C LYS A 34 -24.68 0.16 3.90
N ASP A 35 -25.64 -0.68 3.62
CA ASP A 35 -25.66 -1.52 2.42
C ASP A 35 -25.90 -0.68 1.14
N GLY A 36 -26.78 0.32 1.19
CA GLY A 36 -27.07 1.18 0.05
C GLY A 36 -25.90 2.04 -0.42
N LYS A 37 -25.02 2.53 0.48
CA LYS A 37 -23.82 3.28 0.09
C LYS A 37 -22.76 2.38 -0.56
N GLY A 38 -22.57 1.17 -0.06
CA GLY A 38 -21.67 0.18 -0.65
C GLY A 38 -22.14 -0.30 -2.03
N GLU A 39 -23.44 -0.51 -2.20
CA GLU A 39 -24.05 -0.90 -3.48
C GLU A 39 -23.88 0.17 -4.55
N ASN A 40 -24.15 1.42 -4.21
CA ASN A 40 -23.96 2.54 -5.12
C ASN A 40 -22.50 2.74 -5.54
N ALA A 41 -21.54 2.52 -4.62
CA ALA A 41 -20.12 2.63 -4.94
C ALA A 41 -19.65 1.52 -5.89
N SER A 42 -20.04 0.26 -5.65
CA SER A 42 -19.71 -0.88 -6.50
C SER A 42 -20.29 -0.74 -7.91
N LYS A 43 -21.57 -0.40 -8.02
CA LYS A 43 -22.23 -0.16 -9.31
C LYS A 43 -21.61 1.00 -10.09
N LYS A 44 -21.19 2.06 -9.40
CA LYS A 44 -20.48 3.18 -10.04
C LYS A 44 -19.14 2.71 -10.63
N ILE A 45 -18.37 1.94 -9.88
CA ILE A 45 -17.10 1.38 -10.37
C ILE A 45 -17.32 0.51 -11.61
N LEU A 46 -18.30 -0.40 -11.56
CA LEU A 46 -18.64 -1.25 -12.70
C LEU A 46 -19.06 -0.45 -13.94
N LYS A 47 -19.87 0.59 -13.76
CA LYS A 47 -20.28 1.50 -14.85
C LYS A 47 -19.06 2.20 -15.48
N GLU A 48 -18.22 2.83 -14.67
CA GLU A 48 -17.01 3.53 -15.15
C GLU A 48 -16.05 2.56 -15.85
N PHE A 49 -15.84 1.36 -15.30
CA PHE A 49 -15.07 0.30 -15.95
C PHE A 49 -15.65 -0.09 -17.31
N THR A 50 -16.97 -0.29 -17.39
CA THR A 50 -17.65 -0.65 -18.64
C THR A 50 -17.50 0.46 -19.71
N GLU A 51 -17.50 1.72 -19.30
CA GLU A 51 -17.23 2.85 -20.21
C GLU A 51 -15.79 2.83 -20.73
N LYS A 52 -14.82 2.50 -19.86
CA LYS A 52 -13.41 2.32 -20.27
C LYS A 52 -13.24 1.16 -21.26
N MET A 53 -13.89 0.03 -21.03
CA MET A 53 -13.86 -1.11 -21.94
C MET A 53 -14.36 -0.74 -23.36
N LYS A 54 -15.42 0.08 -23.46
CA LYS A 54 -16.02 0.52 -24.75
C LYS A 54 -15.18 1.55 -25.50
N SER A 55 -14.15 2.13 -24.88
CA SER A 55 -13.34 3.18 -25.49
C SER A 55 -12.72 2.72 -26.81
N LYS A 56 -12.71 3.62 -27.81
CA LYS A 56 -11.98 3.42 -29.07
C LYS A 56 -10.48 3.64 -28.93
N ASP A 57 -10.06 4.31 -27.85
CA ASP A 57 -8.66 4.53 -27.51
C ASP A 57 -8.22 3.53 -26.46
N LEU A 58 -6.90 3.23 -26.41
CA LEU A 58 -6.32 2.39 -25.39
C LEU A 58 -6.59 2.97 -24.01
N GLN A 59 -7.09 2.16 -23.10
CA GLN A 59 -7.31 2.50 -21.70
C GLN A 59 -6.48 1.58 -20.82
N VAL A 60 -5.91 2.13 -19.76
CA VAL A 60 -5.19 1.36 -18.75
C VAL A 60 -6.11 1.15 -17.56
N ILE A 61 -6.36 -0.11 -17.21
CA ILE A 61 -7.09 -0.52 -16.02
C ILE A 61 -6.06 -1.06 -15.03
N TYR A 62 -6.03 -0.50 -13.83
CA TYR A 62 -5.26 -1.03 -12.72
C TYR A 62 -6.22 -1.65 -11.71
N TYR A 63 -6.34 -2.98 -11.72
CA TYR A 63 -7.12 -3.74 -10.75
C TYR A 63 -6.24 -4.08 -9.57
N GLY A 64 -6.61 -3.63 -8.38
CA GLY A 64 -5.83 -3.78 -7.18
C GLY A 64 -6.69 -3.91 -5.93
N SER A 65 -6.04 -3.95 -4.78
CA SER A 65 -6.70 -3.99 -3.47
C SER A 65 -5.92 -3.13 -2.48
N SER A 66 -6.63 -2.31 -1.71
CA SER A 66 -6.02 -1.53 -0.61
C SER A 66 -5.42 -2.41 0.50
N GLN A 67 -5.78 -3.69 0.54
CA GLN A 67 -5.27 -4.68 1.51
C GLN A 67 -4.10 -5.50 0.95
N CYS A 68 -3.86 -5.48 -0.35
CA CYS A 68 -2.82 -6.25 -1.01
C CYS A 68 -1.43 -5.62 -0.83
N GLY A 69 -0.45 -6.38 -0.33
CA GLY A 69 0.94 -5.93 -0.12
C GLY A 69 1.59 -5.47 -1.43
N TYR A 70 1.55 -6.28 -2.46
CA TYR A 70 2.11 -5.96 -3.78
C TYR A 70 1.41 -4.77 -4.47
N CYS A 71 0.12 -4.54 -4.21
CA CYS A 71 -0.57 -3.34 -4.70
C CYS A 71 -0.02 -2.06 -4.05
N LYS A 72 0.39 -2.14 -2.79
CA LYS A 72 1.04 -1.00 -2.09
C LYS A 72 2.37 -0.64 -2.73
N LEU A 73 3.04 -1.58 -3.37
CA LEU A 73 4.28 -1.38 -4.12
C LEU A 73 4.00 -0.88 -5.54
N GLN A 74 3.02 -1.46 -6.24
CA GLN A 74 2.66 -1.07 -7.60
C GLN A 74 2.06 0.33 -7.69
N THR A 75 1.25 0.72 -6.71
CA THR A 75 0.55 2.01 -6.72
C THR A 75 1.48 3.23 -6.81
N PRO A 76 2.60 3.33 -6.06
CA PRO A 76 3.57 4.41 -6.22
C PRO A 76 4.15 4.49 -7.64
N ILE A 77 4.53 3.35 -8.21
CA ILE A 77 5.06 3.26 -9.57
C ILE A 77 4.04 3.80 -10.58
N MET A 78 2.79 3.36 -10.50
CA MET A 78 1.71 3.84 -11.37
C MET A 78 1.47 5.34 -11.23
N LYS A 79 1.52 5.88 -10.00
CA LYS A 79 1.39 7.31 -9.75
C LYS A 79 2.54 8.11 -10.34
N GLN A 80 3.77 7.62 -10.22
CA GLN A 80 4.94 8.28 -10.81
C GLN A 80 4.85 8.28 -12.32
N ILE A 81 4.58 7.14 -12.98
CA ILE A 81 4.41 7.05 -14.43
C ILE A 81 3.30 7.98 -14.91
N LYS A 82 2.17 8.04 -14.18
CA LYS A 82 1.12 9.01 -14.49
C LYS A 82 1.60 10.45 -14.42
N SER A 83 2.42 10.79 -13.43
CA SER A 83 2.98 12.13 -13.27
C SER A 83 3.95 12.47 -14.38
N ASP A 84 4.92 11.59 -14.65
CA ASP A 84 6.04 11.82 -15.54
C ASP A 84 5.59 11.85 -17.02
N TYR A 85 4.72 10.94 -17.39
CA TYR A 85 4.29 10.73 -18.79
C TYR A 85 2.85 11.15 -19.08
N LYS A 86 2.12 11.68 -18.09
CA LYS A 86 0.69 12.03 -18.20
C LYS A 86 -0.18 10.84 -18.62
N LEU A 87 0.28 9.62 -18.36
CA LEU A 87 -0.44 8.39 -18.67
C LEU A 87 -1.59 8.18 -17.68
N ALA A 88 -2.82 8.35 -18.15
CA ALA A 88 -4.01 8.12 -17.32
C ALA A 88 -4.27 6.61 -17.15
N TYR A 89 -4.69 6.22 -15.94
CA TYR A 89 -5.20 4.87 -15.67
C TYR A 89 -6.44 4.94 -14.79
N TYR A 90 -7.30 3.93 -14.90
CA TYR A 90 -8.46 3.74 -14.04
C TYR A 90 -8.13 2.70 -12.97
N TYR A 91 -8.12 3.13 -11.70
CA TYR A 91 -7.85 2.24 -10.58
C TYR A 91 -9.14 1.66 -10.02
N ILE A 92 -9.21 0.34 -9.92
CA ILE A 92 -10.29 -0.43 -9.33
C ILE A 92 -9.79 -1.05 -8.03
N ASP A 93 -10.36 -0.63 -6.91
CA ASP A 93 -10.12 -1.26 -5.61
C ASP A 93 -11.10 -2.42 -5.40
N ALA A 94 -10.60 -3.64 -5.48
CA ALA A 94 -11.40 -4.85 -5.32
C ALA A 94 -12.18 -4.90 -3.99
N THR A 95 -11.66 -4.25 -2.93
CA THR A 95 -12.34 -4.21 -1.62
C THR A 95 -13.62 -3.37 -1.62
N LYS A 96 -13.84 -2.58 -2.67
CA LYS A 96 -15.03 -1.73 -2.83
C LYS A 96 -16.09 -2.36 -3.74
N LEU A 97 -15.81 -3.54 -4.28
CA LEU A 97 -16.71 -4.25 -5.17
C LEU A 97 -17.60 -5.25 -4.40
N LYS A 98 -18.83 -5.37 -4.81
CA LYS A 98 -19.67 -6.51 -4.47
C LYS A 98 -19.29 -7.72 -5.33
N SER A 99 -19.55 -8.91 -4.82
CA SER A 99 -19.17 -10.18 -5.46
C SER A 99 -19.56 -10.28 -6.93
N ASP A 100 -20.81 -9.92 -7.27
CA ASP A 100 -21.32 -10.03 -8.64
C ASP A 100 -20.66 -9.01 -9.58
N ASP A 101 -20.48 -7.76 -9.12
CA ASP A 101 -19.83 -6.71 -9.89
C ASP A 101 -18.33 -7.03 -10.08
N GLN A 102 -17.68 -7.62 -9.05
CA GLN A 102 -16.31 -8.09 -9.15
C GLN A 102 -16.19 -9.20 -10.18
N LYS A 103 -17.06 -10.20 -10.12
CA LYS A 103 -17.09 -11.32 -11.07
C LYS A 103 -17.21 -10.82 -12.52
N GLU A 104 -18.14 -9.89 -12.77
CA GLU A 104 -18.30 -9.29 -14.11
C GLU A 104 -17.03 -8.59 -14.61
N ILE A 105 -16.31 -7.85 -13.72
CA ILE A 105 -15.05 -7.20 -14.09
C ILE A 105 -13.98 -8.25 -14.42
N LEU A 106 -13.84 -9.29 -13.60
CA LEU A 106 -12.83 -10.34 -13.79
C LEU A 106 -13.07 -11.12 -15.09
N GLU A 107 -14.32 -11.48 -15.38
CA GLU A 107 -14.70 -12.14 -16.63
C GLU A 107 -14.39 -11.26 -17.86
N LYS A 108 -14.68 -9.95 -17.81
CA LYS A 108 -14.36 -9.03 -18.91
C LYS A 108 -12.88 -8.76 -19.09
N LEU A 109 -12.07 -8.86 -18.05
CA LEU A 109 -10.63 -8.73 -18.11
C LEU A 109 -9.92 -10.06 -18.41
N ASP A 110 -10.63 -11.17 -18.41
CA ASP A 110 -10.11 -12.53 -18.58
C ASP A 110 -9.02 -12.85 -17.55
N ILE A 111 -9.29 -12.58 -16.25
CA ILE A 111 -8.35 -12.80 -15.14
C ILE A 111 -9.03 -13.50 -13.96
N GLU A 112 -8.24 -14.20 -13.14
CA GLU A 112 -8.72 -14.96 -11.98
C GLU A 112 -8.84 -14.14 -10.69
N GLY A 113 -8.62 -12.82 -10.74
CA GLY A 113 -8.77 -11.92 -9.58
C GLY A 113 -7.50 -11.67 -8.77
N SER A 114 -6.35 -12.09 -9.27
CA SER A 114 -5.06 -11.76 -8.67
C SER A 114 -4.78 -10.26 -8.69
N THR A 115 -4.18 -9.76 -7.62
CA THR A 115 -3.81 -8.34 -7.48
C THR A 115 -2.34 -8.17 -7.11
N PRO A 116 -1.65 -7.15 -7.65
CA PRO A 116 -2.09 -6.19 -8.65
C PRO A 116 -2.24 -6.82 -10.05
N THR A 117 -3.14 -6.31 -10.88
CA THR A 117 -3.21 -6.61 -12.30
C THR A 117 -3.32 -5.30 -13.09
N ILE A 118 -2.55 -5.18 -14.15
CA ILE A 118 -2.62 -4.04 -15.09
C ILE A 118 -3.07 -4.58 -16.44
N ALA A 119 -4.24 -4.14 -16.90
CA ALA A 119 -4.81 -4.51 -18.18
C ALA A 119 -4.88 -3.30 -19.11
N ILE A 120 -4.58 -3.52 -20.38
CA ILE A 120 -4.77 -2.56 -21.46
C ILE A 120 -5.98 -3.01 -22.27
N VAL A 121 -6.96 -2.14 -22.39
CA VAL A 121 -8.25 -2.49 -23.00
C VAL A 121 -8.61 -1.49 -24.10
N LYS A 122 -9.38 -1.97 -25.10
CA LYS A 122 -9.89 -1.17 -26.22
C LYS A 122 -11.03 -1.90 -26.90
N ASN A 123 -12.09 -1.19 -27.28
CA ASN A 123 -13.21 -1.73 -28.06
C ASN A 123 -13.81 -3.02 -27.44
N ASN A 124 -14.05 -3.04 -26.13
CA ASN A 124 -14.52 -4.19 -25.34
C ASN A 124 -13.58 -5.43 -25.37
N LYS A 125 -12.30 -5.25 -25.65
CA LYS A 125 -11.32 -6.34 -25.66
C LYS A 125 -10.15 -5.99 -24.76
N VAL A 126 -9.59 -7.00 -24.13
CA VAL A 126 -8.27 -6.93 -23.52
C VAL A 126 -7.24 -7.00 -24.65
N VAL A 127 -6.37 -5.99 -24.72
CA VAL A 127 -5.28 -5.91 -25.69
C VAL A 127 -4.05 -6.61 -25.13
N ASP A 128 -3.78 -6.37 -23.85
CA ASP A 128 -2.67 -6.98 -23.12
C ASP A 128 -2.96 -6.93 -21.61
N VAL A 129 -2.38 -7.85 -20.85
CA VAL A 129 -2.57 -7.92 -19.40
C VAL A 129 -1.33 -8.45 -18.71
N ASN A 130 -0.93 -7.78 -17.63
CA ASN A 130 0.03 -8.29 -16.69
C ASN A 130 -0.63 -8.59 -15.35
N VAL A 131 -0.53 -9.83 -14.90
CA VAL A 131 -0.98 -10.29 -13.59
C VAL A 131 0.21 -10.37 -12.66
N GLY A 132 0.13 -9.72 -11.50
CA GLY A 132 1.19 -9.64 -10.52
C GLY A 132 1.94 -8.30 -10.55
N PHE A 133 2.87 -8.18 -9.62
CA PHE A 133 3.69 -6.98 -9.45
C PHE A 133 4.73 -6.85 -10.57
N MET A 134 4.87 -5.63 -11.08
CA MET A 134 5.99 -5.22 -11.93
C MET A 134 6.76 -4.08 -11.25
N ASP A 135 8.07 -4.16 -11.26
CA ASP A 135 8.90 -3.01 -10.89
C ASP A 135 8.71 -1.85 -11.88
N GLY A 136 9.31 -0.69 -11.56
CA GLY A 136 9.11 0.51 -12.37
C GLY A 136 9.64 0.38 -13.80
N LYS A 137 10.76 -0.33 -14.00
CA LYS A 137 11.34 -0.55 -15.33
C LYS A 137 10.45 -1.48 -16.15
N ALA A 138 10.03 -2.61 -15.57
CA ALA A 138 9.12 -3.55 -16.22
C ALA A 138 7.77 -2.91 -16.54
N THR A 139 7.25 -2.04 -15.65
CA THR A 139 5.99 -1.31 -15.90
C THR A 139 6.10 -0.34 -17.08
N VAL A 140 7.20 0.42 -17.17
CA VAL A 140 7.46 1.32 -18.31
C VAL A 140 7.60 0.51 -19.60
N GLU A 141 8.33 -0.60 -19.57
CA GLU A 141 8.52 -1.46 -20.74
C GLU A 141 7.19 -2.07 -21.21
N PHE A 142 6.36 -2.54 -20.31
CA PHE A 142 5.01 -3.01 -20.63
C PHE A 142 4.16 -1.94 -21.34
N PHE A 143 4.24 -0.68 -20.91
CA PHE A 143 3.53 0.41 -21.57
C PHE A 143 4.14 0.81 -22.92
N LYS A 144 5.47 0.70 -23.10
CA LYS A 144 6.13 0.92 -24.39
C LYS A 144 5.72 -0.13 -25.41
N GLN A 145 5.78 -1.41 -25.06
CA GLN A 145 5.36 -2.54 -25.90
C GLN A 145 3.92 -2.35 -26.41
N ASN A 146 3.06 -1.76 -25.58
CA ASN A 146 1.69 -1.44 -25.89
C ASN A 146 1.48 -0.04 -26.50
N LYS A 147 2.55 0.65 -26.91
CA LYS A 147 2.53 1.98 -27.57
C LYS A 147 1.82 3.07 -26.75
N LEU A 148 1.77 2.90 -25.43
CA LEU A 148 1.23 3.89 -24.50
C LEU A 148 2.30 4.90 -24.05
N LEU A 149 3.57 4.50 -24.13
CA LEU A 149 4.72 5.36 -23.90
C LEU A 149 5.64 5.33 -25.12
N LYS A 150 6.45 6.37 -25.29
CA LYS A 150 7.48 6.45 -26.32
C LYS A 150 8.65 5.51 -26.00
N GLU A 151 9.43 5.13 -27.01
CA GLU A 151 10.58 4.24 -26.86
C GLU A 151 11.67 4.78 -25.93
N ASP A 152 11.82 6.10 -25.85
CA ASP A 152 12.77 6.78 -24.96
C ASP A 152 12.30 6.93 -23.51
N ALA A 153 11.07 6.50 -23.19
CA ALA A 153 10.56 6.51 -21.83
C ALA A 153 11.39 5.58 -20.92
N THR A 154 11.74 6.07 -19.74
CA THR A 154 12.53 5.35 -18.74
C THR A 154 11.91 5.53 -17.37
N TYR A 155 11.96 4.49 -16.54
CA TYR A 155 11.62 4.65 -15.13
C TYR A 155 12.84 5.16 -14.37
N LYS A 156 12.69 6.32 -13.78
CA LYS A 156 13.69 6.88 -12.85
C LYS A 156 13.10 6.73 -11.45
N PRO A 157 13.57 5.79 -10.63
CA PRO A 157 13.12 5.71 -9.24
C PRO A 157 13.42 7.06 -8.55
N GLU A 158 12.51 7.51 -7.70
CA GLU A 158 12.82 8.64 -6.82
C GLU A 158 14.00 8.22 -5.93
N GLU A 159 15.14 8.88 -6.09
CA GLU A 159 16.36 8.60 -5.31
C GLU A 159 16.47 9.64 -4.18
N ASN A 160 15.70 9.43 -3.11
CA ASN A 160 15.75 10.25 -1.92
C ASN A 160 16.44 9.53 -0.75
N LEU A 161 16.95 8.31 -0.99
CA LEU A 161 17.79 7.60 -0.03
C LEU A 161 19.25 7.97 -0.27
N THR A 162 19.97 8.24 0.80
CA THR A 162 21.41 8.47 0.76
C THR A 162 22.11 7.12 0.90
N ASN A 163 22.74 6.62 -0.18
CA ASN A 163 23.59 5.44 -0.07
C ASN A 163 24.83 5.78 0.74
N ILE A 164 25.16 4.95 1.74
CA ILE A 164 26.27 5.16 2.65
C ILE A 164 27.21 3.96 2.63
N SER A 165 28.51 4.24 2.81
CA SER A 165 29.52 3.22 3.07
C SER A 165 29.43 2.71 4.53
N PHE A 166 30.12 1.59 4.83
CA PHE A 166 30.24 1.11 6.20
C PHE A 166 30.96 2.11 7.11
N ASN A 167 31.91 2.88 6.58
CA ASN A 167 32.57 3.92 7.35
C ASN A 167 31.62 5.09 7.69
N ASP A 168 30.75 5.48 6.74
CA ASP A 168 29.72 6.49 7.01
C ASP A 168 28.72 5.99 8.06
N TYR A 169 28.35 4.71 8.01
CA TYR A 169 27.52 4.07 9.05
C TYR A 169 28.15 4.24 10.43
N LYS A 170 29.44 3.91 10.61
CA LYS A 170 30.13 4.06 11.88
C LYS A 170 30.15 5.51 12.38
N ASN A 171 30.31 6.47 11.47
CA ASN A 171 30.24 7.89 11.80
C ASN A 171 28.85 8.36 12.21
N LEU A 172 27.81 7.83 11.59
CA LEU A 172 26.41 8.18 11.90
C LEU A 172 25.96 7.62 13.26
N VAL A 173 26.42 6.42 13.61
CA VAL A 173 26.03 5.72 14.84
C VAL A 173 26.44 6.50 16.09
N VAL A 174 27.59 7.19 16.06
CA VAL A 174 28.13 7.92 17.22
C VAL A 174 27.57 9.32 17.42
N GLN A 175 26.78 9.82 16.44
CA GLN A 175 26.23 11.18 16.49
C GLN A 175 25.16 11.33 17.58
N ASP A 176 25.07 12.52 18.16
CA ASP A 176 24.05 12.89 19.12
C ASP A 176 22.68 13.25 18.48
N THR A 177 22.66 13.39 17.15
CA THR A 177 21.44 13.54 16.37
C THR A 177 20.84 12.18 16.01
N LYS A 178 19.52 12.12 15.90
CA LYS A 178 18.84 10.90 15.45
C LYS A 178 19.07 10.66 13.96
N ASN A 179 19.60 9.49 13.64
CA ASN A 179 19.83 9.03 12.28
C ASN A 179 18.92 7.86 11.94
N ILE A 180 18.38 7.86 10.72
CA ILE A 180 17.66 6.72 10.15
C ILE A 180 18.64 5.98 9.25
N ILE A 181 18.88 4.71 9.56
CA ILE A 181 19.76 3.84 8.76
C ILE A 181 18.97 2.61 8.35
N VAL A 182 18.91 2.34 7.07
CA VAL A 182 18.28 1.14 6.49
C VAL A 182 19.39 0.21 6.02
N ILE A 183 19.43 -0.98 6.58
CA ILE A 183 20.32 -2.06 6.17
C ILE A 183 19.58 -2.96 5.20
N GLY A 184 20.12 -3.15 4.00
CA GLY A 184 19.49 -3.95 2.97
C GLY A 184 20.48 -4.63 2.04
N GLN A 185 19.94 -5.36 1.04
CA GLN A 185 20.72 -6.06 0.02
C GLN A 185 20.11 -5.85 -1.37
N THR A 186 20.95 -5.88 -2.41
CA THR A 186 20.49 -5.69 -3.80
C THR A 186 19.60 -6.83 -4.30
N THR A 187 19.85 -8.06 -3.83
CA THR A 187 19.12 -9.27 -4.24
C THR A 187 17.92 -9.62 -3.37
N CYS A 188 17.70 -8.88 -2.30
CA CYS A 188 16.60 -9.09 -1.37
C CYS A 188 15.30 -8.53 -1.95
N SER A 189 14.31 -9.37 -2.21
CA SER A 189 13.01 -8.96 -2.76
C SER A 189 12.28 -7.94 -1.89
N HIS A 190 12.30 -8.12 -0.56
CA HIS A 190 11.71 -7.19 0.40
C HIS A 190 12.45 -5.85 0.44
N CYS A 191 13.78 -5.85 0.22
CA CYS A 191 14.56 -4.62 0.13
C CYS A 191 14.22 -3.83 -1.14
N ILE A 192 14.08 -4.52 -2.28
CA ILE A 192 13.65 -3.92 -3.55
C ILE A 192 12.27 -3.29 -3.37
N ALA A 193 11.38 -3.99 -2.69
CA ALA A 193 10.00 -3.58 -2.45
C ALA A 193 9.89 -2.35 -1.53
N VAL A 194 10.71 -2.27 -0.48
CA VAL A 194 10.63 -1.16 0.50
C VAL A 194 11.30 0.13 0.02
N LYS A 195 12.29 0.06 -0.87
CA LYS A 195 13.02 1.25 -1.37
C LYS A 195 12.09 2.35 -1.91
N PRO A 196 11.12 2.09 -2.81
CA PRO A 196 10.20 3.12 -3.28
C PRO A 196 9.33 3.73 -2.17
N VAL A 197 9.00 2.92 -1.15
CA VAL A 197 8.25 3.39 0.02
C VAL A 197 9.07 4.38 0.83
N LEU A 198 10.32 4.02 1.13
CA LEU A 198 11.25 4.86 1.91
C LEU A 198 11.60 6.14 1.15
N ASN A 199 11.89 6.06 -0.16
CA ASN A 199 12.12 7.24 -1.00
C ASN A 199 10.97 8.23 -0.93
N ARG A 200 9.73 7.74 -0.99
CA ARG A 200 8.54 8.59 -0.86
C ARG A 200 8.37 9.18 0.53
N VAL A 201 8.63 8.41 1.58
CA VAL A 201 8.58 8.92 2.95
C VAL A 201 9.65 9.99 3.13
N ALA A 202 10.88 9.76 2.67
CA ALA A 202 11.96 10.74 2.70
C ALA A 202 11.57 12.05 2.00
N ALA A 203 11.04 11.96 0.77
CA ALA A 203 10.61 13.12 -0.01
C ALA A 203 9.44 13.87 0.65
N ASN A 204 8.41 13.15 1.13
CA ASN A 204 7.21 13.76 1.69
C ASN A 204 7.46 14.55 2.98
N TYR A 205 8.43 14.11 3.77
CA TYR A 205 8.75 14.70 5.07
C TYR A 205 10.08 15.46 5.08
N ASN A 206 10.76 15.54 3.94
CA ASN A 206 12.08 16.18 3.79
C ASN A 206 13.08 15.68 4.86
N ILE A 207 13.16 14.36 5.01
CA ILE A 207 14.07 13.70 5.95
C ILE A 207 15.13 12.90 5.22
N THR A 208 16.30 12.79 5.82
CA THR A 208 17.38 11.94 5.32
C THR A 208 17.19 10.51 5.83
N ILE A 209 17.16 9.55 4.90
CA ILE A 209 17.19 8.11 5.20
C ILE A 209 18.45 7.55 4.55
N ASN A 210 19.36 7.06 5.37
CA ASN A 210 20.62 6.48 4.94
C ASN A 210 20.44 5.00 4.62
N TYR A 211 21.01 4.53 3.50
CA TYR A 211 20.88 3.14 3.07
C TYR A 211 22.24 2.47 2.99
N LEU A 212 22.48 1.48 3.86
CA LEU A 212 23.68 0.64 3.89
C LEU A 212 23.41 -0.65 3.12
N ASN A 213 24.13 -0.87 2.03
CA ASN A 213 23.96 -2.03 1.17
C ASN A 213 24.95 -3.14 1.55
N LEU A 214 24.48 -4.20 2.19
CA LEU A 214 25.32 -5.34 2.58
C LEU A 214 25.98 -6.05 1.38
N THR A 215 25.42 -5.91 0.17
CA THR A 215 26.00 -6.53 -1.03
C THR A 215 27.33 -5.86 -1.43
N GLU A 216 27.53 -4.61 -1.01
CA GLU A 216 28.74 -3.83 -1.30
C GLU A 216 29.81 -3.95 -0.19
N MET A 217 29.51 -4.64 0.90
CA MET A 217 30.39 -4.83 2.04
C MET A 217 31.23 -6.09 1.92
N THR A 218 32.46 -6.02 2.40
CA THR A 218 33.33 -7.20 2.60
C THR A 218 32.81 -8.09 3.73
N GLU A 219 33.24 -9.33 3.78
CA GLU A 219 32.85 -10.25 4.87
C GLU A 219 33.31 -9.79 6.24
N ASP A 220 34.47 -9.13 6.31
CA ASP A 220 34.98 -8.59 7.56
C ASP A 220 34.20 -7.37 8.04
N GLU A 221 33.79 -6.48 7.14
CA GLU A 221 32.86 -5.38 7.44
C GLU A 221 31.50 -5.89 7.92
N LYS A 222 30.98 -6.98 7.33
CA LYS A 222 29.72 -7.59 7.78
C LYS A 222 29.84 -8.15 9.21
N LYS A 223 30.97 -8.79 9.55
CA LYS A 223 31.21 -9.27 10.91
C LYS A 223 31.29 -8.11 11.88
N GLU A 224 32.06 -7.05 11.53
CA GLU A 224 32.17 -5.84 12.35
C GLU A 224 30.81 -5.16 12.53
N LEU A 225 29.97 -5.12 11.49
CA LEU A 225 28.60 -4.60 11.58
C LEU A 225 27.76 -5.39 12.60
N ILE A 226 27.81 -6.73 12.58
CA ILE A 226 27.07 -7.56 13.53
C ILE A 226 27.51 -7.28 14.97
N GLU A 227 28.83 -7.17 15.22
CA GLU A 227 29.33 -6.82 16.53
C GLU A 227 28.92 -5.41 16.96
N ASN A 228 28.98 -4.44 16.03
CA ASN A 228 28.53 -3.09 16.32
C ASN A 228 27.03 -3.04 16.64
N LEU A 229 26.20 -3.73 15.89
CA LEU A 229 24.75 -3.81 16.14
C LEU A 229 24.43 -4.35 17.53
N LYS A 230 25.17 -5.37 18.01
CA LYS A 230 25.04 -5.87 19.39
C LYS A 230 25.41 -4.80 20.40
N ASN A 231 26.53 -4.14 20.17
CA ASN A 231 27.08 -3.12 21.11
C ASN A 231 26.14 -1.91 21.24
N ILE A 232 25.41 -1.54 20.19
CA ILE A 232 24.44 -0.44 20.22
C ILE A 232 23.03 -0.88 20.64
N GLY A 233 22.84 -2.14 21.03
CA GLY A 233 21.60 -2.66 21.62
C GLY A 233 20.58 -3.25 20.64
N TYR A 234 21.01 -3.69 19.45
CA TYR A 234 20.14 -4.49 18.60
C TYR A 234 20.28 -5.98 18.94
N GLU A 235 19.26 -6.52 19.64
CA GLU A 235 19.30 -7.88 20.21
C GLU A 235 19.37 -8.99 19.16
N ASN A 236 18.82 -8.77 17.97
CA ASN A 236 18.70 -9.79 16.91
C ASN A 236 19.87 -9.76 15.90
N ALA A 237 21.01 -9.17 16.26
CA ALA A 237 22.13 -8.95 15.35
C ALA A 237 22.68 -10.24 14.72
N ASP A 238 22.72 -11.36 15.45
CA ASP A 238 23.19 -12.66 14.92
C ASP A 238 22.27 -13.24 13.84
N ASN A 239 21.01 -12.84 13.83
CA ASN A 239 20.02 -13.25 12.83
C ASN A 239 19.54 -12.04 12.02
N LEU A 240 20.48 -11.20 11.58
CA LEU A 240 20.18 -9.97 10.85
C LEU A 240 19.35 -10.25 9.59
N GLY A 241 18.06 -9.91 9.67
CA GLY A 241 17.14 -9.92 8.53
C GLY A 241 17.18 -8.60 7.75
N THR A 242 16.91 -8.65 6.46
CA THR A 242 16.82 -7.44 5.63
C THR A 242 15.48 -7.34 4.93
N PRO A 243 14.92 -6.12 4.75
CA PRO A 243 15.46 -4.82 5.21
C PRO A 243 15.27 -4.61 6.72
N LEU A 244 16.25 -4.00 7.37
CA LEU A 244 16.16 -3.53 8.74
C LEU A 244 16.32 -2.01 8.77
N THR A 245 15.34 -1.30 9.30
CA THR A 245 15.45 0.15 9.54
C THR A 245 15.72 0.40 11.00
N LEU A 246 16.80 1.12 11.28
CA LEU A 246 17.24 1.52 12.60
C LEU A 246 17.05 3.02 12.78
N ILE A 247 16.63 3.42 13.97
CA ILE A 247 16.66 4.79 14.46
C ILE A 247 17.73 4.81 15.56
N ILE A 248 18.81 5.52 15.31
CA ILE A 248 20.02 5.49 16.14
C ILE A 248 20.36 6.88 16.63
N GLN A 249 20.81 7.00 17.87
CA GLN A 249 21.35 8.21 18.47
C GLN A 249 22.38 7.82 19.55
N ASN A 250 23.54 8.47 19.58
CA ASN A 250 24.55 8.30 20.63
C ASN A 250 24.93 6.82 20.89
N ASN A 251 25.33 6.08 19.88
CA ASN A 251 25.63 4.65 19.97
C ASN A 251 24.50 3.78 20.54
N LYS A 252 23.26 4.18 20.35
CA LYS A 252 22.11 3.43 20.86
C LYS A 252 21.01 3.31 19.83
N VAL A 253 20.45 2.12 19.68
CA VAL A 253 19.23 1.87 18.93
C VAL A 253 18.04 2.37 19.76
N GLU A 254 17.38 3.42 19.28
CA GLU A 254 16.15 3.96 19.87
C GLU A 254 14.91 3.25 19.32
N GLY A 255 14.98 2.72 18.11
CA GLY A 255 13.88 2.01 17.48
C GLY A 255 14.29 1.18 16.28
N THR A 256 13.48 0.15 16.01
CA THR A 256 13.66 -0.77 14.86
C THR A 256 12.38 -0.92 14.08
N ILE A 257 12.52 -1.10 12.76
CA ILE A 257 11.45 -1.53 11.87
C ILE A 257 12.00 -2.65 11.01
N GLU A 258 11.45 -3.84 11.15
CA GLU A 258 11.89 -5.03 10.41
C GLU A 258 10.99 -5.26 9.19
N GLY A 259 11.60 -5.70 8.10
CA GLY A 259 10.91 -6.08 6.87
C GLY A 259 10.30 -4.93 6.08
N GLU A 260 9.54 -5.30 5.05
CA GLU A 260 8.76 -4.34 4.26
C GLU A 260 7.50 -3.90 5.00
N ASN A 261 7.27 -2.60 5.05
CA ASN A 261 6.10 -2.01 5.68
C ASN A 261 5.50 -0.90 4.80
N PRO A 262 4.21 -0.61 4.91
CA PRO A 262 3.58 0.46 4.14
C PRO A 262 4.05 1.85 4.62
N PRO A 263 3.94 2.90 3.77
CA PRO A 263 4.34 4.27 4.13
C PRO A 263 3.75 4.77 5.45
N SER A 264 2.48 4.43 5.71
CA SER A 264 1.77 4.82 6.95
C SER A 264 2.40 4.21 8.21
N TYR A 265 3.02 3.03 8.10
CA TYR A 265 3.71 2.41 9.23
C TYR A 265 5.02 3.16 9.53
N PHE A 266 5.85 3.43 8.51
CA PHE A 266 7.07 4.23 8.66
C PHE A 266 6.77 5.61 9.22
N THR A 267 5.77 6.31 8.66
CA THR A 267 5.33 7.63 9.15
C THR A 267 4.96 7.59 10.64
N ARG A 268 4.19 6.59 11.06
CA ARG A 268 3.80 6.44 12.48
C ARG A 268 5.01 6.17 13.39
N GLN A 269 5.94 5.33 12.95
CA GLN A 269 7.16 5.06 13.73
C GLN A 269 8.06 6.30 13.79
N PHE A 270 8.26 7.00 12.68
CA PHE A 270 9.08 8.21 12.66
C PHE A 270 8.48 9.34 13.52
N LYS A 271 7.14 9.45 13.58
CA LYS A 271 6.46 10.33 14.56
C LYS A 271 6.72 9.88 16.00
N LYS A 272 6.55 8.59 16.30
CA LYS A 272 6.79 8.03 17.63
C LYS A 272 8.21 8.35 18.16
N TYR A 273 9.19 8.31 17.28
CA TYR A 273 10.59 8.58 17.65
C TYR A 273 11.01 10.05 17.46
N GLY A 274 10.06 10.95 17.12
CA GLY A 274 10.31 12.38 16.99
C GLY A 274 11.23 12.76 15.82
N ILE A 275 11.22 11.98 14.76
CA ILE A 275 11.90 12.29 13.50
C ILE A 275 11.07 13.29 12.67
N ILE A 276 9.77 13.11 12.67
CA ILE A 276 8.80 13.98 11.97
C ILE A 276 7.68 14.39 12.91
N SER A 277 7.07 15.53 12.67
CA SER A 277 5.94 16.07 13.44
C SER A 277 4.57 15.55 12.98
#